data_fa6093383563e0e281c65ec4b8e4b425
#
_entry.id   fa6093383563e0e281c65ec4b8e4b425
#
_cell.length_a   1.000
_cell.length_b   1.000
_cell.length_c   1.000
_cell.angle_alpha   90.00
_cell.angle_beta   90.00
_cell.angle_gamma   90.00
#
_symmetry.space_group_name_H-M   'P 1'
#
loop_
_entity.id
_entity.type
_entity.pdbx_description
1 polymer ?
#
loop_
_entity_poly.entity_id
_entity_poly.type
_entity_poly.pdbx_seq_one_letter_code
_entity_poly.pdbx_strand_id
1 'polypeptide(L)'
;TISRQCDGDAGDESQDGLYPFDTSNIQTTLLAGQTEVTTYYYYKDADNNDVLIGNELPNPFVSGSQIITIQVENNTPQKCYDETTLEFIVDDSPETYAVVIDSQCDDGPSDIDGYSEFNTSTITQTLLTNPETNQTQSLDLYSVEYEYIDVNGNTVTAAELPNPFNTKTQTVKATVTNKLNGT
;
A
#
# COMPACT_ATOMS: atom_id res chain seq x y z
N THR A 1 2.56 -18.03 -5.96
CA THR A 1 1.80 -16.77 -5.73
C THR A 1 2.82 -15.68 -5.49
N ILE A 2 2.74 -14.59 -6.22
CA ILE A 2 3.52 -13.38 -5.95
C ILE A 2 2.77 -12.62 -4.86
N SER A 3 3.49 -12.07 -3.87
CA SER A 3 2.87 -11.23 -2.85
C SER A 3 2.41 -9.91 -3.46
N ARG A 4 1.26 -9.41 -3.01
CA ARG A 4 0.82 -8.04 -3.28
C ARG A 4 1.89 -7.07 -2.80
N GLN A 5 2.08 -5.99 -3.52
CA GLN A 5 3.04 -4.94 -3.19
C GLN A 5 2.30 -3.59 -3.10
N CYS A 6 2.86 -2.66 -2.35
CA CYS A 6 2.43 -1.26 -2.42
C CYS A 6 3.19 -0.54 -3.52
N ASP A 7 2.49 0.37 -4.17
CA ASP A 7 3.08 1.42 -4.98
C ASP A 7 3.96 2.33 -4.11
N GLY A 8 5.14 2.65 -4.57
CA GLY A 8 6.15 3.35 -3.77
C GLY A 8 7.07 2.38 -3.03
N ASP A 9 8.02 1.78 -3.74
CA ASP A 9 9.09 0.97 -3.15
C ASP A 9 10.13 1.84 -2.43
N ALA A 10 11.03 1.19 -1.68
CA ALA A 10 12.07 1.89 -0.90
C ALA A 10 13.03 2.65 -1.84
N GLY A 11 12.77 3.92 -2.06
CA GLY A 11 13.56 4.84 -2.88
C GLY A 11 12.82 5.44 -4.08
N ASP A 12 11.62 4.96 -4.37
CA ASP A 12 10.69 5.59 -5.30
C ASP A 12 9.45 6.05 -4.55
N GLU A 13 9.35 7.36 -4.32
CA GLU A 13 8.17 7.99 -3.70
C GLU A 13 7.08 8.26 -4.74
N SER A 14 7.29 7.88 -6.01
CA SER A 14 6.29 8.05 -7.05
C SER A 14 5.15 7.03 -6.84
N GLN A 15 3.94 7.53 -6.87
CA GLN A 15 2.73 6.71 -6.92
C GLN A 15 2.30 6.58 -8.37
N ASP A 16 3.11 5.83 -9.15
CA ASP A 16 2.91 5.66 -10.58
C ASP A 16 2.17 4.35 -10.94
N GLY A 17 1.77 3.58 -9.93
CA GLY A 17 1.09 2.29 -10.07
C GLY A 17 2.02 1.15 -10.46
N LEU A 18 3.34 1.31 -10.34
CA LEU A 18 4.33 0.33 -10.74
C LEU A 18 5.14 -0.18 -9.53
N TYR A 19 5.59 -1.43 -9.61
CA TYR A 19 6.47 -2.05 -8.63
C TYR A 19 7.50 -2.97 -9.31
N PRO A 20 8.78 -2.99 -8.88
CA PRO A 20 9.82 -3.88 -9.41
C PRO A 20 9.76 -5.26 -8.73
N PHE A 21 8.98 -6.18 -9.28
CA PHE A 21 8.83 -7.53 -8.74
C PHE A 21 10.09 -8.38 -8.95
N ASP A 22 10.51 -9.12 -7.91
CA ASP A 22 11.51 -10.17 -8.05
C ASP A 22 10.90 -11.41 -8.70
N THR A 23 11.36 -11.71 -9.91
CA THR A 23 10.91 -12.83 -10.74
C THR A 23 11.91 -13.99 -10.80
N SER A 24 13.03 -13.89 -10.07
CA SER A 24 14.18 -14.80 -10.15
C SER A 24 13.84 -16.29 -9.97
N ASN A 25 12.81 -16.60 -9.19
CA ASN A 25 12.41 -17.98 -8.87
C ASN A 25 11.14 -18.45 -9.58
N ILE A 26 10.49 -17.60 -10.39
CA ILE A 26 9.19 -17.91 -10.98
C ILE A 26 9.29 -19.12 -11.90
N GLN A 27 10.22 -19.09 -12.85
CA GLN A 27 10.37 -20.17 -13.83
C GLN A 27 10.76 -21.50 -13.18
N THR A 28 11.67 -21.47 -12.23
CA THR A 28 12.09 -22.67 -11.49
C THR A 28 10.92 -23.29 -10.71
N THR A 29 10.13 -22.46 -10.06
CA THR A 29 8.94 -22.89 -9.31
C THR A 29 7.86 -23.44 -10.24
N LEU A 30 7.61 -22.74 -11.36
CA LEU A 30 6.60 -23.13 -12.36
C LEU A 30 6.91 -24.50 -12.97
N LEU A 31 8.15 -24.70 -13.39
CA LEU A 31 8.54 -25.92 -14.08
C LEU A 31 8.69 -27.13 -13.15
N ALA A 32 8.91 -26.90 -11.84
CA ALA A 32 9.03 -27.95 -10.83
C ALA A 32 9.98 -29.10 -11.26
N GLY A 33 11.07 -28.79 -11.97
CA GLY A 33 12.06 -29.74 -12.46
C GLY A 33 11.73 -30.38 -13.81
N GLN A 34 10.67 -29.93 -14.51
CA GLN A 34 10.42 -30.36 -15.89
C GLN A 34 11.57 -29.88 -16.81
N THR A 35 11.98 -30.80 -17.70
CA THR A 35 13.00 -30.56 -18.73
C THR A 35 12.37 -30.74 -20.11
N GLU A 36 13.09 -30.35 -21.16
CA GLU A 36 12.62 -30.47 -22.55
C GLU A 36 11.32 -29.70 -22.81
N VAL A 37 11.16 -28.55 -22.13
CA VAL A 37 10.04 -27.62 -22.32
C VAL A 37 10.57 -26.21 -22.59
N THR A 38 9.74 -25.40 -23.24
CA THR A 38 9.96 -23.95 -23.44
C THR A 38 8.79 -23.20 -22.86
N THR A 39 9.08 -22.14 -22.10
CA THR A 39 8.07 -21.23 -21.54
C THR A 39 7.90 -20.01 -22.41
N TYR A 40 6.69 -19.49 -22.46
CA TYR A 40 6.37 -18.22 -23.11
C TYR A 40 5.47 -17.41 -22.17
N TYR A 41 5.79 -16.13 -21.99
CA TYR A 41 5.07 -15.21 -21.11
C TYR A 41 4.36 -14.15 -21.95
N TYR A 42 3.06 -13.98 -21.71
CA TYR A 42 2.22 -13.03 -22.45
C TYR A 42 1.48 -12.11 -21.49
N TYR A 43 1.29 -10.86 -21.88
CA TYR A 43 0.35 -9.95 -21.25
C TYR A 43 -0.76 -9.57 -22.22
N LYS A 44 -1.86 -9.01 -21.72
CA LYS A 44 -2.94 -8.45 -22.54
C LYS A 44 -2.71 -6.96 -22.77
N ASP A 45 -2.70 -6.54 -24.03
CA ASP A 45 -2.69 -5.11 -24.36
C ASP A 45 -4.08 -4.46 -24.15
N ALA A 46 -4.18 -3.16 -24.45
CA ALA A 46 -5.43 -2.39 -24.29
C ALA A 46 -6.59 -2.92 -25.16
N ASP A 47 -6.27 -3.60 -26.26
CA ASP A 47 -7.21 -4.21 -27.20
C ASP A 47 -7.51 -5.68 -26.86
N ASN A 48 -7.01 -6.17 -25.69
CA ASN A 48 -7.14 -7.55 -25.19
C ASN A 48 -6.44 -8.60 -26.07
N ASN A 49 -5.41 -8.21 -26.84
CA ASN A 49 -4.57 -9.15 -27.58
C ASN A 49 -3.43 -9.67 -26.71
N ASP A 50 -3.01 -10.91 -26.96
CA ASP A 50 -1.81 -11.48 -26.35
C ASP A 50 -0.55 -10.89 -26.95
N VAL A 51 0.29 -10.29 -26.12
CA VAL A 51 1.59 -9.74 -26.48
C VAL A 51 2.68 -10.53 -25.77
N LEU A 52 3.59 -11.11 -26.55
CA LEU A 52 4.71 -11.90 -26.04
C LEU A 52 5.72 -10.99 -25.31
N ILE A 53 5.99 -11.28 -24.06
CA ILE A 53 7.09 -10.68 -23.30
C ILE A 53 8.41 -11.36 -23.65
N GLY A 54 8.42 -12.70 -23.65
CA GLY A 54 9.60 -13.52 -23.91
C GLY A 54 9.48 -14.93 -23.35
N ASN A 55 10.61 -15.62 -23.31
CA ASN A 55 10.74 -16.96 -22.71
C ASN A 55 11.04 -16.93 -21.22
N GLU A 56 11.38 -15.76 -20.71
CA GLU A 56 11.65 -15.45 -19.31
C GLU A 56 11.09 -14.06 -18.98
N LEU A 57 10.65 -13.84 -17.75
CA LEU A 57 10.33 -12.49 -17.27
C LEU A 57 11.63 -11.74 -16.96
N PRO A 58 11.72 -10.44 -17.28
CA PRO A 58 12.80 -9.61 -16.76
C PRO A 58 12.90 -9.69 -15.24
N ASN A 59 14.10 -9.55 -14.68
CA ASN A 59 14.29 -9.47 -13.24
C ASN A 59 15.16 -8.25 -12.88
N PRO A 60 14.62 -7.24 -12.17
CA PRO A 60 13.23 -7.13 -11.74
C PRO A 60 12.24 -6.94 -12.91
N PHE A 61 11.01 -7.37 -12.74
CA PHE A 61 9.90 -7.09 -13.63
C PHE A 61 9.11 -5.89 -13.13
N VAL A 62 9.35 -4.71 -13.72
CA VAL A 62 8.63 -3.49 -13.37
C VAL A 62 7.24 -3.55 -13.99
N SER A 63 6.21 -3.58 -13.17
CA SER A 63 4.84 -3.80 -13.61
C SER A 63 3.82 -3.20 -12.65
N GLY A 64 2.70 -2.74 -13.17
CA GLY A 64 1.48 -2.51 -12.41
C GLY A 64 0.69 -3.81 -12.21
N SER A 65 -0.53 -3.66 -11.66
CA SER A 65 -1.46 -4.79 -11.48
C SER A 65 -1.85 -5.37 -12.84
N GLN A 66 -1.49 -6.62 -13.09
CA GLN A 66 -1.85 -7.34 -14.31
C GLN A 66 -1.76 -8.86 -14.16
N ILE A 67 -2.35 -9.56 -15.10
CA ILE A 67 -2.28 -11.02 -15.23
C ILE A 67 -1.38 -11.36 -16.41
N ILE A 68 -0.37 -12.19 -16.17
CA ILE A 68 0.51 -12.77 -17.19
C ILE A 68 0.05 -14.19 -17.48
N THR A 69 -0.22 -14.50 -18.74
CA THR A 69 -0.44 -15.86 -19.20
C THR A 69 0.91 -16.51 -19.46
N ILE A 70 1.10 -17.72 -18.94
CA ILE A 70 2.31 -18.52 -19.14
C ILE A 70 1.94 -19.77 -19.89
N GLN A 71 2.53 -19.94 -21.06
CA GLN A 71 2.42 -21.15 -21.85
C GLN A 71 3.69 -21.99 -21.69
N VAL A 72 3.54 -23.27 -21.37
CA VAL A 72 4.63 -24.24 -21.27
C VAL A 72 4.46 -25.25 -22.41
N GLU A 73 5.37 -25.23 -23.37
CA GLU A 73 5.35 -26.07 -24.57
C GLU A 73 6.44 -27.12 -24.49
N ASN A 74 6.14 -28.36 -24.84
CA ASN A 74 7.16 -29.39 -24.95
C ASN A 74 7.97 -29.24 -26.24
N ASN A 75 9.25 -29.62 -26.19
CA ASN A 75 10.19 -29.50 -27.32
C ASN A 75 10.08 -30.68 -28.30
N THR A 76 8.89 -31.31 -28.42
CA THR A 76 8.61 -32.38 -29.35
C THR A 76 8.06 -31.81 -30.70
N PRO A 77 8.09 -32.59 -31.78
CA PRO A 77 7.54 -32.12 -33.06
C PRO A 77 6.04 -31.74 -32.99
N GLN A 78 5.27 -32.32 -32.08
CA GLN A 78 3.84 -32.06 -31.90
C GLN A 78 3.55 -30.76 -31.13
N LYS A 79 4.56 -30.25 -30.41
CA LYS A 79 4.46 -28.98 -29.66
C LYS A 79 3.20 -28.85 -28.81
N CYS A 80 2.90 -29.90 -28.02
CA CYS A 80 1.81 -29.81 -27.06
C CYS A 80 2.14 -28.82 -25.97
N TYR A 81 1.16 -28.05 -25.54
CA TYR A 81 1.34 -27.02 -24.51
C TYR A 81 0.22 -27.05 -23.48
N ASP A 82 0.50 -26.46 -22.34
CA ASP A 82 -0.45 -26.15 -21.27
C ASP A 82 -0.27 -24.69 -20.82
N GLU A 83 -1.31 -24.11 -20.27
CA GLU A 83 -1.32 -22.70 -19.89
C GLU A 83 -1.69 -22.54 -18.42
N THR A 84 -1.06 -21.55 -17.79
CA THR A 84 -1.40 -21.09 -16.45
C THR A 84 -1.28 -19.58 -16.38
N THR A 85 -1.67 -18.98 -15.27
CA THR A 85 -1.59 -17.54 -15.08
C THR A 85 -0.79 -17.17 -13.84
N LEU A 86 -0.18 -16.00 -13.89
CA LEU A 86 0.52 -15.35 -12.81
C LEU A 86 -0.05 -13.95 -12.64
N GLU A 87 -0.49 -13.61 -11.43
CA GLU A 87 -1.07 -12.33 -11.13
C GLU A 87 -0.07 -11.46 -10.35
N PHE A 88 0.16 -10.25 -10.84
CA PHE A 88 0.88 -9.19 -10.15
C PHE A 88 -0.14 -8.19 -9.63
N ILE A 89 -0.02 -7.77 -8.38
CA ILE A 89 -0.91 -6.81 -7.75
C ILE A 89 -0.08 -5.72 -7.09
N VAL A 90 -0.33 -4.48 -7.50
CA VAL A 90 0.20 -3.26 -6.89
C VAL A 90 -0.98 -2.51 -6.31
N ASP A 91 -0.93 -2.23 -5.02
CA ASP A 91 -1.96 -1.48 -4.31
C ASP A 91 -1.49 -0.04 -4.10
N ASP A 92 -2.41 0.91 -4.17
CA ASP A 92 -2.12 2.30 -3.89
C ASP A 92 -1.60 2.47 -2.46
N SER A 93 -0.56 3.25 -2.29
CA SER A 93 -0.06 3.66 -0.98
C SER A 93 -1.03 4.67 -0.33
N PRO A 94 -1.19 4.63 0.99
CA PRO A 94 -2.02 5.61 1.68
C PRO A 94 -1.39 7.01 1.61
N GLU A 95 -2.18 8.01 1.22
CA GLU A 95 -1.78 9.41 1.31
C GLU A 95 -2.21 10.01 2.65
N THR A 96 -1.36 10.84 3.25
CA THR A 96 -1.67 11.55 4.49
C THR A 96 -1.43 13.04 4.34
N TYR A 97 -2.29 13.83 4.95
CA TYR A 97 -2.21 15.28 4.90
C TYR A 97 -2.05 15.84 6.32
N ALA A 98 -1.15 16.81 6.46
CA ALA A 98 -0.90 17.42 7.77
C ALA A 98 -2.16 18.11 8.29
N VAL A 99 -2.54 17.80 9.53
CA VAL A 99 -3.65 18.44 10.23
C VAL A 99 -3.08 19.44 11.22
N VAL A 100 -3.43 20.70 11.06
CA VAL A 100 -3.08 21.76 12.01
C VAL A 100 -4.32 22.08 12.85
N ILE A 101 -4.20 21.99 14.16
CA ILE A 101 -5.26 22.37 15.10
C ILE A 101 -4.92 23.75 15.66
N ASP A 102 -5.90 24.64 15.64
CA ASP A 102 -5.74 25.99 16.17
C ASP A 102 -5.39 25.96 17.68
N SER A 103 -4.50 26.86 18.07
CA SER A 103 -4.11 27.00 19.47
C SER A 103 -5.31 27.39 20.34
N GLN A 104 -5.40 26.79 21.51
CA GLN A 104 -6.39 27.12 22.53
C GLN A 104 -5.72 27.86 23.68
N CYS A 105 -6.49 28.70 24.38
CA CYS A 105 -6.07 29.25 25.64
C CYS A 105 -6.15 28.16 26.73
N ASP A 106 -5.29 28.24 27.73
CA ASP A 106 -5.39 27.45 28.94
C ASP A 106 -6.61 27.93 29.74
N ASP A 107 -7.75 27.30 29.53
CA ASP A 107 -9.05 27.62 30.11
C ASP A 107 -9.75 26.41 30.75
N GLY A 108 -8.96 25.37 31.05
CA GLY A 108 -9.41 24.16 31.72
C GLY A 108 -9.75 24.35 33.21
N PRO A 109 -9.90 23.27 34.00
CA PRO A 109 -10.19 23.33 35.42
C PRO A 109 -9.13 24.08 36.23
N SER A 110 -7.94 24.30 35.68
CA SER A 110 -6.85 25.11 36.23
C SER A 110 -6.28 26.00 35.12
N ASP A 111 -6.35 27.31 35.32
CA ASP A 111 -5.96 28.35 34.33
C ASP A 111 -4.45 28.44 34.07
N ILE A 112 -3.62 27.57 34.68
CA ILE A 112 -2.16 27.68 34.64
C ILE A 112 -1.44 26.34 34.53
N ASP A 113 -2.12 25.24 34.12
CA ASP A 113 -1.50 23.93 34.05
C ASP A 113 -1.00 23.56 32.64
N GLY A 114 -1.33 24.39 31.66
CA GLY A 114 -0.92 24.26 30.24
C GLY A 114 -1.71 23.21 29.48
N TYR A 115 -2.87 22.75 30.02
CA TYR A 115 -3.76 21.82 29.34
C TYR A 115 -4.98 22.52 28.77
N SER A 116 -5.46 22.06 27.64
CA SER A 116 -6.72 22.46 27.05
C SER A 116 -7.42 21.27 26.40
N GLU A 117 -8.73 21.36 26.22
CA GLU A 117 -9.55 20.35 25.59
C GLU A 117 -9.71 20.64 24.09
N PHE A 118 -9.31 19.70 23.25
CA PHE A 118 -9.41 19.81 21.79
C PHE A 118 -10.49 18.86 21.25
N ASN A 119 -11.29 19.36 20.32
CA ASN A 119 -12.21 18.52 19.57
C ASN A 119 -11.44 17.77 18.47
N THR A 120 -11.42 16.47 18.56
CA THR A 120 -10.70 15.57 17.65
C THR A 120 -11.60 14.81 16.69
N SER A 121 -12.91 15.04 16.73
CA SER A 121 -13.93 14.25 16.01
C SER A 121 -13.75 14.22 14.49
N THR A 122 -13.07 15.20 13.91
CA THR A 122 -12.87 15.29 12.44
C THR A 122 -11.42 15.04 12.01
N ILE A 123 -10.50 14.81 12.95
CA ILE A 123 -9.06 14.73 12.64
C ILE A 123 -8.77 13.60 11.66
N THR A 124 -9.29 12.40 11.91
CA THR A 124 -9.07 11.24 11.02
C THR A 124 -9.57 11.52 9.60
N GLN A 125 -10.74 12.12 9.48
CA GLN A 125 -11.28 12.47 8.16
C GLN A 125 -10.40 13.53 7.47
N THR A 126 -9.98 14.56 8.18
CA THR A 126 -9.11 15.62 7.63
C THR A 126 -7.75 15.06 7.22
N LEU A 127 -7.15 14.18 8.03
CA LEU A 127 -5.89 13.50 7.74
C LEU A 127 -5.93 12.72 6.40
N LEU A 128 -7.07 12.11 6.08
CA LEU A 128 -7.29 11.28 4.89
C LEU A 128 -7.92 12.05 3.72
N THR A 129 -8.20 13.34 3.87
CA THR A 129 -8.82 14.16 2.83
C THR A 129 -7.77 15.01 2.13
N ASN A 130 -7.65 14.81 0.82
CA ASN A 130 -6.80 15.67 -0.03
C ASN A 130 -7.33 17.11 -0.02
N PRO A 131 -6.54 18.08 0.44
CA PRO A 131 -7.00 19.48 0.57
C PRO A 131 -7.24 20.17 -0.78
N GLU A 132 -6.65 19.67 -1.88
CA GLU A 132 -6.79 20.27 -3.21
C GLU A 132 -8.02 19.72 -3.94
N THR A 133 -8.30 18.43 -3.80
CA THR A 133 -9.39 17.75 -4.53
C THR A 133 -10.65 17.51 -3.70
N ASN A 134 -10.57 17.67 -2.36
CA ASN A 134 -11.62 17.29 -1.39
C ASN A 134 -12.01 15.80 -1.44
N GLN A 135 -11.16 14.94 -1.99
CA GLN A 135 -11.39 13.50 -1.97
C GLN A 135 -10.87 12.92 -0.66
N THR A 136 -11.69 12.09 -0.01
CA THR A 136 -11.36 11.40 1.24
C THR A 136 -11.10 9.93 0.95
N GLN A 137 -9.96 9.41 1.40
CA GLN A 137 -9.63 7.98 1.34
C GLN A 137 -10.54 7.18 2.28
N SER A 138 -10.93 5.98 1.87
CA SER A 138 -11.89 5.16 2.61
C SER A 138 -11.25 4.45 3.80
N LEU A 139 -11.81 4.60 5.00
CA LEU A 139 -11.46 3.82 6.18
C LEU A 139 -11.74 2.31 6.05
N ASP A 140 -12.46 1.87 5.01
CA ASP A 140 -12.60 0.46 4.72
C ASP A 140 -11.28 -0.14 4.20
N LEU A 141 -10.48 0.65 3.48
CA LEU A 141 -9.20 0.25 2.91
C LEU A 141 -8.01 0.55 3.82
N TYR A 142 -8.11 1.59 4.66
CA TYR A 142 -7.02 2.07 5.49
C TYR A 142 -7.36 2.01 6.97
N SER A 143 -6.34 1.80 7.80
CA SER A 143 -6.40 1.99 9.26
C SER A 143 -5.50 3.12 9.67
N VAL A 144 -5.88 3.83 10.72
CA VAL A 144 -5.09 4.92 11.31
C VAL A 144 -4.74 4.54 12.73
N GLU A 145 -3.50 4.78 13.12
CA GLU A 145 -3.00 4.62 14.47
C GLU A 145 -2.35 5.92 14.91
N TYR A 146 -2.68 6.38 16.12
CA TYR A 146 -2.19 7.63 16.72
C TYR A 146 -1.24 7.33 17.86
N GLU A 147 -0.07 7.96 17.85
CA GLU A 147 0.86 7.96 18.98
C GLU A 147 0.92 9.37 19.59
N TYR A 148 0.65 9.47 20.89
CA TYR A 148 0.61 10.74 21.62
C TYR A 148 1.04 10.56 23.08
N ILE A 149 1.25 11.67 23.79
CA ILE A 149 1.55 11.68 25.22
C ILE A 149 0.26 11.98 26.00
N ASP A 150 -0.08 11.13 26.97
CA ASP A 150 -1.24 11.33 27.83
C ASP A 150 -0.97 12.36 28.94
N VAL A 151 -2.00 12.66 29.76
CA VAL A 151 -1.90 13.60 30.87
C VAL A 151 -0.94 13.16 31.99
N ASN A 152 -0.56 11.88 32.02
CA ASN A 152 0.38 11.32 32.99
C ASN A 152 1.83 11.30 32.44
N GLY A 153 2.04 11.75 31.20
CA GLY A 153 3.33 11.74 30.52
C GLY A 153 3.71 10.41 29.88
N ASN A 154 2.76 9.48 29.70
CA ASN A 154 3.01 8.21 29.06
C ASN A 154 2.76 8.30 27.54
N THR A 155 3.57 7.60 26.75
CA THR A 155 3.26 7.39 25.34
C THR A 155 2.12 6.40 25.20
N VAL A 156 1.09 6.79 24.49
CA VAL A 156 -0.12 6.00 24.19
C VAL A 156 -0.23 5.81 22.69
N THR A 157 -0.54 4.58 22.28
CA THR A 157 -0.88 4.23 20.90
C THR A 157 -2.34 3.79 20.85
N ALA A 158 -3.14 4.40 19.97
CA ALA A 158 -4.58 4.14 19.87
C ALA A 158 -5.08 4.31 18.43
N ALA A 159 -6.14 3.58 18.07
CA ALA A 159 -6.80 3.71 16.78
C ALA A 159 -7.60 5.02 16.62
N GLU A 160 -7.93 5.67 17.73
CA GLU A 160 -8.67 6.93 17.75
C GLU A 160 -8.08 7.85 18.84
N LEU A 161 -8.09 9.15 18.61
CA LEU A 161 -7.77 10.13 19.64
C LEU A 161 -8.95 10.27 20.60
N PRO A 162 -8.71 10.51 21.91
CA PRO A 162 -9.77 10.89 22.84
C PRO A 162 -10.53 12.11 22.30
N ASN A 163 -11.84 12.17 22.54
CA ASN A 163 -12.64 13.33 22.18
C ASN A 163 -13.62 13.69 23.33
N PRO A 164 -13.42 14.81 24.03
CA PRO A 164 -12.35 15.80 23.84
C PRO A 164 -10.97 15.23 24.22
N PHE A 165 -9.92 15.73 23.56
CA PHE A 165 -8.54 15.39 23.87
C PHE A 165 -7.93 16.46 24.77
N ASN A 166 -7.82 16.14 26.06
CA ASN A 166 -7.19 17.02 27.04
C ASN A 166 -5.68 16.85 26.98
N THR A 167 -4.97 17.86 26.49
CA THR A 167 -3.53 17.78 26.27
C THR A 167 -2.83 19.14 26.34
N LYS A 168 -1.50 19.09 26.53
CA LYS A 168 -0.59 20.22 26.32
C LYS A 168 -0.20 20.32 24.86
N THR A 169 0.52 21.38 24.50
CA THR A 169 1.16 21.49 23.20
C THR A 169 2.03 20.27 22.93
N GLN A 170 1.69 19.50 21.93
CA GLN A 170 2.46 18.35 21.45
C GLN A 170 2.23 18.12 19.96
N THR A 171 3.07 17.28 19.36
CA THR A 171 2.84 16.70 18.05
C THR A 171 2.33 15.28 18.25
N VAL A 172 1.20 14.97 17.63
CA VAL A 172 0.64 13.62 17.55
C VAL A 172 1.15 12.99 16.26
N LYS A 173 1.73 11.80 16.34
CA LYS A 173 2.09 11.03 15.16
C LYS A 173 0.88 10.20 14.73
N ALA A 174 0.49 10.31 13.47
CA ALA A 174 -0.51 9.42 12.86
C ALA A 174 0.19 8.51 11.84
N THR A 175 -0.08 7.22 11.91
CA THR A 175 0.38 6.22 10.95
C THR A 175 -0.83 5.65 10.24
N VAL A 176 -0.84 5.74 8.92
CA VAL A 176 -1.91 5.17 8.08
C VAL A 176 -1.36 3.93 7.39
N THR A 177 -2.13 2.85 7.43
CA THR A 177 -1.71 1.55 6.91
C THR A 177 -2.77 1.00 5.98
N ASN A 178 -2.37 0.51 4.81
CA ASN A 178 -3.26 -0.22 3.91
C ASN A 178 -3.59 -1.60 4.51
N LYS A 179 -4.89 -1.88 4.73
CA LYS A 179 -5.38 -3.13 5.35
C LYS A 179 -5.19 -4.36 4.46
N LEU A 180 -4.97 -4.19 3.16
CA LEU A 180 -4.85 -5.30 2.22
C LEU A 180 -3.47 -5.94 2.24
N ASN A 181 -2.42 -5.15 2.52
CA ASN A 181 -1.03 -5.60 2.49
C ASN A 181 -0.23 -5.27 3.76
N GLY A 182 -0.77 -4.47 4.67
CA GLY A 182 -0.15 -4.13 5.96
C GLY A 182 0.98 -3.08 5.88
N THR A 183 0.97 -2.24 4.83
CA THR A 183 1.95 -1.17 4.59
C THR A 183 1.32 0.20 4.55
#